data_70e36ac22184a341badb75802ff09af0
#
_entry.id   70e36ac22184a341badb75802ff09af0
#
_cell.length_a   1.000
_cell.length_b   1.000
_cell.length_c   1.000
_cell.angle_alpha   90.00
_cell.angle_beta   90.00
_cell.angle_gamma   90.00
#
_symmetry.space_group_name_H-M   'P 1'
#
loop_
_entity.id
_entity.type
_entity.pdbx_description
1 polymer ?
#
loop_
_entity_poly.entity_id
_entity_poly.type
_entity_poly.pdbx_seq_one_letter_code
_entity_poly.pdbx_strand_id
1 'polypeptide(L)'
;MKKIYPIFIVFALIVSCTSRQPQAVKPPLMGWSSWNAYMVDISDSIIIHQADLIVKRGLKDAGYGNVNIDDGFFGYRDQRGYMIPHPQRFPGGSAQMRSISDHIHSLGLKAGIYSDAGDNTCGSSYNKDLNGIGAGLWMHDVQDADQYFNNWNFDFIKIDYCGGI
;
A
#
# COMPACT_ATOMS: atom_id res chain seq x y z
N MET A 1 13.15 -2.65 -81.94
CA MET A 1 12.72 -3.73 -81.00
C MET A 1 13.32 -3.41 -79.61
N LYS A 2 12.51 -2.89 -78.68
CA LYS A 2 12.98 -2.55 -77.31
C LYS A 2 12.78 -3.78 -76.42
N LYS A 3 13.89 -4.26 -75.86
CA LYS A 3 13.89 -5.37 -74.91
C LYS A 3 13.49 -4.85 -73.51
N ILE A 4 12.37 -5.30 -73.00
CA ILE A 4 11.90 -5.02 -71.64
C ILE A 4 12.45 -6.12 -70.74
N TYR A 5 13.29 -5.74 -69.76
CA TYR A 5 13.79 -6.64 -68.72
C TYR A 5 12.83 -6.58 -67.52
N PRO A 6 12.34 -7.72 -67.03
CA PRO A 6 11.50 -7.74 -65.83
C PRO A 6 12.36 -7.44 -64.58
N ILE A 7 11.97 -6.41 -63.86
CA ILE A 7 12.57 -6.08 -62.52
C ILE A 7 11.89 -7.01 -61.53
N PHE A 8 12.64 -7.99 -60.99
CA PHE A 8 12.21 -8.80 -59.87
C PHE A 8 12.44 -7.99 -58.59
N ILE A 9 11.33 -7.50 -57.98
CA ILE A 9 11.34 -6.90 -56.64
C ILE A 9 11.35 -8.04 -55.60
N VAL A 10 12.51 -8.29 -54.98
CA VAL A 10 12.63 -9.22 -53.84
C VAL A 10 12.13 -8.50 -52.61
N PHE A 11 10.97 -8.84 -52.14
CA PHE A 11 10.40 -8.39 -50.88
C PHE A 11 11.09 -9.18 -49.73
N ALA A 12 12.11 -8.59 -49.11
CA ALA A 12 12.74 -9.15 -47.93
C ALA A 12 11.78 -8.97 -46.73
N LEU A 13 11.10 -10.03 -46.30
CA LEU A 13 10.35 -10.10 -45.06
C LEU A 13 11.35 -10.05 -43.90
N ILE A 14 11.51 -8.88 -43.30
CA ILE A 14 12.22 -8.73 -42.02
C ILE A 14 11.29 -9.27 -40.95
N VAL A 15 11.47 -10.53 -40.57
CA VAL A 15 10.88 -11.09 -39.36
C VAL A 15 11.59 -10.49 -38.17
N SER A 16 11.03 -9.43 -37.61
CA SER A 16 11.50 -8.83 -36.36
C SER A 16 11.16 -9.82 -35.23
N CYS A 17 12.12 -10.65 -34.84
CA CYS A 17 12.05 -11.36 -33.56
C CYS A 17 12.15 -10.33 -32.42
N THR A 18 10.99 -9.88 -31.97
CA THR A 18 10.91 -9.16 -30.68
C THR A 18 11.22 -10.18 -29.59
N SER A 19 12.46 -10.26 -29.17
CA SER A 19 12.83 -10.98 -27.95
C SER A 19 12.09 -10.29 -26.78
N ARG A 20 11.07 -10.95 -26.23
CA ARG A 20 10.52 -10.54 -24.93
C ARG A 20 11.68 -10.58 -23.94
N GLN A 21 12.16 -9.42 -23.55
CA GLN A 21 13.08 -9.32 -22.42
C GLN A 21 12.40 -10.01 -21.22
N PRO A 22 13.09 -10.93 -20.52
CA PRO A 22 12.55 -11.49 -19.31
C PRO A 22 12.18 -10.33 -18.38
N GLN A 23 10.92 -10.27 -17.98
CA GLN A 23 10.49 -9.24 -17.04
C GLN A 23 11.26 -9.46 -15.73
N ALA A 24 12.13 -8.51 -15.38
CA ALA A 24 12.92 -8.61 -14.17
C ALA A 24 11.96 -8.82 -12.98
N VAL A 25 12.17 -9.89 -12.24
CA VAL A 25 11.40 -10.18 -11.04
C VAL A 25 11.66 -9.04 -10.06
N LYS A 26 10.60 -8.30 -9.70
CA LYS A 26 10.74 -7.26 -8.69
C LYS A 26 11.08 -7.89 -7.35
N PRO A 27 12.07 -7.37 -6.60
CA PRO A 27 12.35 -7.86 -5.26
C PRO A 27 11.12 -7.68 -4.36
N PRO A 28 10.97 -8.48 -3.29
CA PRO A 28 9.96 -8.26 -2.28
C PRO A 28 10.02 -6.83 -1.72
N LEU A 29 8.90 -6.32 -1.25
CA LEU A 29 8.87 -5.01 -0.58
C LEU A 29 9.79 -5.03 0.64
N MET A 30 10.73 -4.09 0.67
CA MET A 30 11.60 -3.87 1.82
C MET A 30 11.16 -2.60 2.54
N GLY A 31 10.99 -2.68 3.84
CA GLY A 31 10.50 -1.55 4.62
C GLY A 31 10.29 -1.89 6.09
N TRP A 32 9.61 -1.00 6.76
CA TRP A 32 9.18 -1.16 8.13
C TRP A 32 7.66 -1.30 8.20
N SER A 33 7.18 -2.15 9.10
CA SER A 33 5.76 -2.29 9.43
C SER A 33 5.59 -2.25 10.95
N SER A 34 4.53 -1.62 11.43
CA SER A 34 4.36 -1.32 12.85
C SER A 34 4.07 -2.53 13.73
N TRP A 35 3.52 -3.62 13.15
CA TRP A 35 2.95 -4.74 13.92
C TRP A 35 3.92 -5.39 14.90
N ASN A 36 5.08 -5.81 14.44
CA ASN A 36 6.02 -6.58 15.28
C ASN A 36 6.61 -5.79 16.45
N ALA A 37 6.60 -4.45 16.38
CA ALA A 37 7.13 -3.61 17.44
C ALA A 37 6.04 -3.07 18.38
N TYR A 38 4.86 -2.81 17.85
CA TYR A 38 3.83 -2.05 18.56
C TYR A 38 2.46 -2.73 18.60
N MET A 39 2.23 -3.77 17.78
CA MET A 39 0.91 -4.37 17.61
C MET A 39 -0.14 -3.29 17.34
N VAL A 40 -1.21 -3.22 18.14
CA VAL A 40 -2.27 -2.21 18.02
C VAL A 40 -1.91 -0.87 18.70
N ASP A 41 -0.84 -0.82 19.50
CA ASP A 41 -0.43 0.37 20.26
C ASP A 41 0.42 1.32 19.40
N ILE A 42 -0.15 1.78 18.29
CA ILE A 42 0.46 2.72 17.35
C ILE A 42 -0.13 4.11 17.50
N SER A 43 0.57 5.11 16.98
CA SER A 43 0.09 6.48 16.88
C SER A 43 0.73 7.16 15.66
N ASP A 44 0.16 8.31 15.29
CA ASP A 44 0.73 9.19 14.27
C ASP A 44 2.20 9.52 14.52
N SER A 45 2.54 9.90 15.75
CA SER A 45 3.89 10.26 16.13
C SER A 45 4.88 9.10 16.03
N ILE A 46 4.46 7.87 16.35
CA ILE A 46 5.28 6.68 16.15
C ILE A 46 5.56 6.47 14.65
N ILE A 47 4.53 6.53 13.81
CA ILE A 47 4.67 6.30 12.37
C ILE A 47 5.60 7.34 11.73
N ILE A 48 5.38 8.62 12.01
CA ILE A 48 6.22 9.72 11.52
C ILE A 48 7.67 9.54 11.97
N HIS A 49 7.89 9.25 13.27
CA HIS A 49 9.23 9.05 13.81
C HIS A 49 9.96 7.87 13.15
N GLN A 50 9.27 6.75 12.89
CA GLN A 50 9.88 5.60 12.22
C GLN A 50 10.22 5.91 10.76
N ALA A 51 9.37 6.64 10.03
CA ALA A 51 9.66 7.10 8.69
C ALA A 51 10.93 7.98 8.66
N ASP A 52 11.04 8.93 9.57
CA ASP A 52 12.23 9.79 9.72
C ASP A 52 13.49 8.96 10.02
N LEU A 53 13.39 7.96 10.90
CA LEU A 53 14.51 7.08 11.24
C LEU A 53 15.00 6.25 10.06
N ILE A 54 14.13 5.77 9.19
CA ILE A 54 14.52 5.04 7.98
C ILE A 54 15.49 5.88 7.15
N VAL A 55 15.17 7.15 6.93
CA VAL A 55 16.03 8.06 6.18
C VAL A 55 17.29 8.43 6.99
N LYS A 56 17.12 8.85 8.23
CA LYS A 56 18.22 9.29 9.10
C LYS A 56 19.28 8.22 9.31
N ARG A 57 18.89 6.95 9.32
CA ARG A 57 19.79 5.80 9.52
C ARG A 57 20.36 5.23 8.23
N GLY A 58 20.06 5.82 7.07
CA GLY A 58 20.53 5.35 5.77
C GLY A 58 19.85 4.07 5.28
N LEU A 59 18.76 3.62 5.93
CA LEU A 59 18.05 2.40 5.54
C LEU A 59 17.37 2.57 4.17
N LYS A 60 16.90 3.79 3.85
CA LYS A 60 16.36 4.10 2.53
C LYS A 60 17.38 3.82 1.42
N ASP A 61 18.63 4.24 1.59
CA ASP A 61 19.70 4.03 0.61
C ASP A 61 20.07 2.54 0.47
N ALA A 62 19.81 1.76 1.52
CA ALA A 62 19.95 0.30 1.52
C ALA A 62 18.72 -0.42 0.90
N GLY A 63 17.72 0.32 0.41
CA GLY A 63 16.55 -0.23 -0.27
C GLY A 63 15.28 -0.39 0.59
N TYR A 64 15.30 0.01 1.88
CA TYR A 64 14.11 0.00 2.74
C TYR A 64 13.22 1.20 2.40
N GLY A 65 12.43 1.08 1.34
CA GLY A 65 11.67 2.17 0.75
C GLY A 65 10.21 2.27 1.19
N ASN A 66 9.74 1.44 2.13
CA ASN A 66 8.33 1.37 2.48
C ASN A 66 8.10 1.56 3.98
N VAL A 67 7.04 2.28 4.34
CA VAL A 67 6.53 2.41 5.72
C VAL A 67 5.10 1.96 5.73
N ASN A 68 4.78 0.88 6.43
CA ASN A 68 3.44 0.32 6.53
C ASN A 68 2.84 0.61 7.90
N ILE A 69 1.70 1.29 7.90
CA ILE A 69 0.82 1.36 9.08
C ILE A 69 0.06 0.04 9.14
N ASP A 70 0.37 -0.78 10.11
CA ASP A 70 -0.30 -2.05 10.34
C ASP A 70 -1.59 -1.87 11.16
N ASP A 71 -2.17 -2.93 11.70
CA ASP A 71 -3.39 -2.87 12.52
C ASP A 71 -3.24 -1.91 13.71
N GLY A 72 -4.37 -1.40 14.19
CA GLY A 72 -4.43 -0.49 15.34
C GLY A 72 -4.82 0.96 15.01
N PHE A 73 -4.95 1.33 13.73
CA PHE A 73 -5.42 2.67 13.38
C PHE A 73 -6.95 2.81 13.34
N PHE A 74 -7.68 1.72 13.35
CA PHE A 74 -9.15 1.70 13.25
C PHE A 74 -9.82 2.33 14.48
N GLY A 75 -10.84 3.12 14.26
CA GLY A 75 -11.73 3.62 15.29
C GLY A 75 -13.13 3.04 15.14
N TYR A 76 -13.85 3.45 14.14
CA TYR A 76 -15.21 2.96 13.84
C TYR A 76 -15.59 3.31 12.40
N ARG A 77 -16.68 2.73 11.89
CA ARG A 77 -17.28 3.17 10.63
C ARG A 77 -18.37 4.21 10.87
N ASP A 78 -18.37 5.28 10.08
CA ASP A 78 -19.43 6.29 10.14
C ASP A 78 -20.76 5.74 9.55
N GLN A 79 -21.82 6.54 9.59
CA GLN A 79 -23.15 6.16 9.07
C GLN A 79 -23.15 5.85 7.57
N ARG A 80 -22.13 6.27 6.83
CA ARG A 80 -21.95 6.00 5.39
C ARG A 80 -20.99 4.83 5.14
N GLY A 81 -20.46 4.21 6.19
CA GLY A 81 -19.54 3.09 6.14
C GLY A 81 -18.06 3.49 6.01
N TYR A 82 -17.71 4.78 5.95
CA TYR A 82 -16.32 5.21 5.89
C TYR A 82 -15.58 4.95 7.19
N MET A 83 -14.36 4.46 7.09
CA MET A 83 -13.50 4.24 8.25
C MET A 83 -13.07 5.56 8.87
N ILE A 84 -13.33 5.72 10.15
CA ILE A 84 -12.83 6.81 10.98
C ILE A 84 -11.64 6.28 11.79
N PRO A 85 -10.46 6.90 11.70
CA PRO A 85 -9.29 6.50 12.48
C PRO A 85 -9.51 6.62 13.98
N HIS A 86 -8.76 5.83 14.74
CA HIS A 86 -8.85 5.78 16.20
C HIS A 86 -8.61 7.17 16.84
N PRO A 87 -9.57 7.71 17.61
CA PRO A 87 -9.57 9.11 18.01
C PRO A 87 -8.42 9.51 18.96
N GLN A 88 -7.85 8.57 19.73
CA GLN A 88 -6.72 8.85 20.60
C GLN A 88 -5.37 8.59 19.90
N ARG A 89 -5.29 7.59 19.02
CA ARG A 89 -4.07 7.22 18.30
C ARG A 89 -3.83 8.14 17.11
N PHE A 90 -4.91 8.59 16.46
CA PHE A 90 -4.91 9.46 15.27
C PHE A 90 -5.95 10.59 15.44
N PRO A 91 -5.72 11.54 16.36
CA PRO A 91 -6.72 12.52 16.78
C PRO A 91 -7.18 13.49 15.67
N GLY A 92 -6.39 13.67 14.62
CA GLY A 92 -6.75 14.46 13.45
C GLY A 92 -7.62 13.72 12.41
N GLY A 93 -7.96 12.46 12.67
CA GLY A 93 -8.85 11.68 11.82
C GLY A 93 -8.32 11.49 10.38
N SER A 94 -9.22 11.49 9.41
CA SER A 94 -8.88 11.28 7.98
C SER A 94 -7.88 12.29 7.43
N ALA A 95 -7.92 13.55 7.87
CA ALA A 95 -6.95 14.56 7.44
C ALA A 95 -5.54 14.24 7.94
N GLN A 96 -5.42 13.64 9.12
CA GLN A 96 -4.14 13.20 9.68
C GLN A 96 -3.59 11.99 8.94
N MET A 97 -4.41 11.01 8.57
CA MET A 97 -3.98 9.87 7.76
C MET A 97 -3.36 10.36 6.43
N ARG A 98 -3.99 11.33 5.79
CA ARG A 98 -3.45 11.99 4.61
C ARG A 98 -2.12 12.71 4.90
N SER A 99 -2.03 13.46 5.98
CA SER A 99 -0.78 14.15 6.36
C SER A 99 0.37 13.18 6.62
N ILE A 100 0.10 12.01 7.22
CA ILE A 100 1.11 10.98 7.47
C ILE A 100 1.63 10.40 6.15
N SER A 101 0.76 10.05 5.23
CA SER A 101 1.17 9.53 3.92
C SER A 101 1.96 10.58 3.12
N ASP A 102 1.52 11.83 3.12
CA ASP A 102 2.22 12.94 2.47
C ASP A 102 3.59 13.19 3.12
N HIS A 103 3.74 13.06 4.45
CA HIS A 103 5.03 13.13 5.13
C HIS A 103 5.96 11.99 4.68
N ILE A 104 5.48 10.75 4.66
CA ILE A 104 6.24 9.59 4.18
C ILE A 104 6.71 9.83 2.73
N HIS A 105 5.84 10.34 1.87
CA HIS A 105 6.18 10.68 0.48
C HIS A 105 7.23 11.80 0.40
N SER A 106 7.17 12.80 1.27
CA SER A 106 8.16 13.89 1.30
C SER A 106 9.57 13.40 1.58
N LEU A 107 9.70 12.27 2.29
CA LEU A 107 10.95 11.57 2.54
C LEU A 107 11.40 10.68 1.35
N GLY A 108 10.58 10.61 0.28
CA GLY A 108 10.80 9.74 -0.88
C GLY A 108 10.63 8.25 -0.55
N LEU A 109 9.78 7.94 0.43
CA LEU A 109 9.35 6.61 0.81
C LEU A 109 7.93 6.35 0.28
N LYS A 110 7.49 5.10 0.30
CA LYS A 110 6.13 4.69 0.00
C LYS A 110 5.35 4.42 1.28
N ALA A 111 4.11 4.88 1.32
CA ALA A 111 3.20 4.69 2.43
C ALA A 111 2.30 3.48 2.20
N GLY A 112 2.30 2.54 3.13
CA GLY A 112 1.41 1.40 3.16
C GLY A 112 0.40 1.49 4.29
N ILE A 113 -0.74 0.83 4.09
CA ILE A 113 -1.79 0.71 5.10
C ILE A 113 -2.20 -0.76 5.23
N TYR A 114 -2.88 -1.09 6.31
CA TYR A 114 -3.35 -2.44 6.61
C TYR A 114 -4.86 -2.57 6.49
N SER A 115 -5.34 -3.76 6.16
CA SER A 115 -6.69 -4.22 6.45
C SER A 115 -6.75 -5.74 6.52
N ASP A 116 -7.93 -6.27 6.84
CA ASP A 116 -8.25 -7.70 6.83
C ASP A 116 -9.31 -7.97 5.77
N ALA A 117 -9.23 -9.11 5.07
CA ALA A 117 -10.22 -9.48 4.06
C ALA A 117 -11.57 -9.90 4.67
N GLY A 118 -11.60 -10.24 5.97
CA GLY A 118 -12.81 -10.58 6.71
C GLY A 118 -13.57 -9.36 7.23
N ASP A 119 -14.50 -9.62 8.14
CA ASP A 119 -15.29 -8.58 8.82
C ASP A 119 -14.50 -7.87 9.91
N ASN A 120 -13.64 -8.60 10.63
CA ASN A 120 -12.86 -8.08 11.74
C ASN A 120 -11.37 -8.02 11.38
N THR A 121 -10.54 -7.40 12.22
CA THR A 121 -9.09 -7.36 12.05
C THR A 121 -8.35 -8.35 12.95
N CYS A 122 -7.08 -8.61 12.65
CA CYS A 122 -6.22 -9.45 13.47
C CYS A 122 -6.09 -8.91 14.90
N GLY A 123 -6.03 -7.58 15.09
CA GLY A 123 -5.97 -6.95 16.40
C GLY A 123 -7.18 -7.24 17.27
N SER A 124 -8.38 -7.37 16.69
CA SER A 124 -9.56 -7.79 17.43
C SER A 124 -9.41 -9.20 17.99
N SER A 125 -8.80 -10.10 17.22
CA SER A 125 -8.63 -11.52 17.60
C SER A 125 -7.47 -11.71 18.57
N TYR A 126 -6.30 -11.13 18.31
CA TYR A 126 -5.09 -11.37 19.08
C TYR A 126 -4.91 -10.39 20.25
N ASN A 127 -5.29 -9.13 20.07
CA ASN A 127 -5.08 -8.06 21.06
C ASN A 127 -6.36 -7.66 21.80
N LYS A 128 -7.51 -8.25 21.43
CA LYS A 128 -8.83 -7.88 21.96
C LYS A 128 -9.15 -6.39 21.71
N ASP A 129 -8.63 -5.83 20.62
CA ASP A 129 -8.93 -4.46 20.23
C ASP A 129 -10.34 -4.39 19.66
N LEU A 130 -11.26 -3.82 20.45
CA LEU A 130 -12.67 -3.71 20.07
C LEU A 130 -12.88 -2.85 18.82
N ASN A 131 -11.94 -1.96 18.49
CA ASN A 131 -12.03 -1.12 17.29
C ASN A 131 -11.73 -1.90 16.00
N GLY A 132 -11.16 -3.10 16.11
CA GLY A 132 -10.96 -4.00 14.98
C GLY A 132 -12.21 -4.81 14.59
N ILE A 133 -13.28 -4.76 15.40
CA ILE A 133 -14.54 -5.45 15.10
C ILE A 133 -15.30 -4.64 14.04
N GLY A 134 -15.70 -5.29 12.93
CA GLY A 134 -16.38 -4.65 11.81
C GLY A 134 -15.47 -3.68 11.03
N ALA A 135 -14.15 -3.73 11.22
CA ALA A 135 -13.20 -2.84 10.58
C ALA A 135 -12.52 -3.42 9.33
N GLY A 136 -12.73 -4.71 9.04
CA GLY A 136 -12.20 -5.36 7.85
C GLY A 136 -12.88 -4.93 6.56
N LEU A 137 -12.36 -5.43 5.43
CA LEU A 137 -12.82 -5.05 4.08
C LEU A 137 -14.17 -5.67 3.68
N TRP A 138 -14.62 -6.71 4.39
CA TRP A 138 -15.85 -7.40 4.03
C TRP A 138 -17.01 -6.43 3.85
N MET A 139 -17.65 -6.44 2.67
CA MET A 139 -18.72 -5.52 2.25
C MET A 139 -18.32 -4.03 2.10
N HIS A 140 -17.03 -3.69 2.30
CA HIS A 140 -16.52 -2.31 2.22
C HIS A 140 -15.32 -2.13 1.29
N ASP A 141 -14.88 -3.19 0.60
CA ASP A 141 -13.65 -3.25 -0.19
C ASP A 141 -13.49 -2.10 -1.20
N VAL A 142 -14.53 -1.78 -1.98
CA VAL A 142 -14.49 -0.69 -2.97
C VAL A 142 -14.40 0.68 -2.28
N GLN A 143 -15.17 0.89 -1.22
CA GLN A 143 -15.21 2.15 -0.47
C GLN A 143 -13.90 2.39 0.27
N ASP A 144 -13.37 1.36 0.91
CA ASP A 144 -12.10 1.44 1.65
C ASP A 144 -10.93 1.64 0.68
N ALA A 145 -10.93 0.98 -0.48
CA ALA A 145 -9.93 1.21 -1.51
C ALA A 145 -9.92 2.68 -1.98
N ASP A 146 -11.09 3.28 -2.23
CA ASP A 146 -11.20 4.69 -2.58
C ASP A 146 -10.69 5.58 -1.44
N GLN A 147 -11.08 5.28 -0.21
CA GLN A 147 -10.66 6.05 0.96
C GLN A 147 -9.14 5.97 1.18
N TYR A 148 -8.55 4.78 1.13
CA TYR A 148 -7.14 4.58 1.45
C TYR A 148 -6.23 5.10 0.33
N PHE A 149 -6.55 4.83 -0.92
CA PHE A 149 -5.69 5.22 -2.03
C PHE A 149 -5.95 6.65 -2.53
N ASN A 150 -7.19 7.05 -2.71
CA ASN A 150 -7.50 8.36 -3.28
C ASN A 150 -7.58 9.46 -2.21
N ASN A 151 -8.24 9.19 -1.06
CA ASN A 151 -8.43 10.21 -0.04
C ASN A 151 -7.24 10.32 0.90
N TRP A 152 -6.68 9.19 1.36
CA TRP A 152 -5.55 9.15 2.29
C TRP A 152 -4.19 9.04 1.60
N ASN A 153 -4.16 8.80 0.27
CA ASN A 153 -2.96 8.79 -0.57
C ASN A 153 -1.92 7.73 -0.20
N PHE A 154 -2.36 6.54 0.22
CA PHE A 154 -1.46 5.40 0.41
C PHE A 154 -1.13 4.73 -0.92
N ASP A 155 0.06 4.11 -1.03
CA ASP A 155 0.55 3.45 -2.26
C ASP A 155 0.17 1.98 -2.36
N PHE A 156 0.02 1.31 -1.22
CA PHE A 156 -0.29 -0.11 -1.15
C PHE A 156 -1.02 -0.48 0.14
N ILE A 157 -1.63 -1.65 0.14
CA ILE A 157 -2.31 -2.22 1.30
C ILE A 157 -1.73 -3.61 1.61
N LYS A 158 -1.49 -3.90 2.90
CA LYS A 158 -1.31 -5.24 3.42
C LYS A 158 -2.68 -5.78 3.81
N ILE A 159 -3.06 -6.95 3.29
CA ILE A 159 -4.33 -7.60 3.60
C ILE A 159 -4.05 -8.92 4.30
N ASP A 160 -4.53 -9.05 5.54
CA ASP A 160 -4.55 -10.30 6.29
C ASP A 160 -5.92 -11.00 6.17
N TYR A 161 -6.05 -12.17 6.77
CA TYR A 161 -7.30 -12.93 6.84
C TYR A 161 -7.39 -13.68 8.17
N CYS A 162 -7.30 -12.97 9.29
CA CYS A 162 -7.47 -13.52 10.63
C CYS A 162 -8.76 -13.08 11.32
N GLY A 163 -9.42 -12.06 10.79
CA GLY A 163 -10.66 -11.54 11.36
C GLY A 163 -11.92 -12.38 11.10
N GLY A 164 -11.83 -13.34 10.18
CA GLY A 164 -12.94 -14.23 9.83
C GLY A 164 -14.19 -13.52 9.30
N ILE A 165 -15.21 -14.30 8.97
CA ILE A 165 -16.58 -13.85 8.70
C ILE A 165 -17.43 -14.26 9.89
#